data_504f7b2db466f84cc3a95c3ea06bd4b0
#
_entry.id   504f7b2db466f84cc3a95c3ea06bd4b0
#
_cell.length_a   1.000
_cell.length_b   1.000
_cell.length_c   1.000
_cell.angle_alpha   90.00
_cell.angle_beta   90.00
_cell.angle_gamma   90.00
#
_symmetry.space_group_name_H-M   'P 1'
#
loop_
_entity.id
_entity.type
_entity.pdbx_description
1 polymer ?
#
loop_
_entity_poly.entity_id
_entity_poly.type
_entity_poly.pdbx_seq_one_letter_code
_entity_poly.pdbx_strand_id
1 'polypeptide(L)'
;LLRWAGIVLLVAIGVGMIVPRVEEVLERPFRRIAALGARRGAARQDRGAFVLGLGLGVLYVPCAGPVLAAITVAGATGNIGPGTVALTVSFAVGAAIPLLVFALAGRRVAERVRGFQRHTRGIRVAGGVVMIALAGALALNLPAALQRALPDYTGALQQRVDENDAVREALDLGGLVTDENRELSNCSNGAPVLEDCGTAPELRGIDPWLNTPGGEALTLEGLRGKVVLVDFWTYSCINCQRAIPHVNAWYDRYRDVGAGFEVVGVHTPEFAFERETRNVVAGARDLGVTYPVAQDNAYATWTAYRNRYWPAQYLVDADGTVRHIRFGEGG
;
A
#
# COMPACT_ATOMS: atom_id res chain seq x y z
N LEU A 1 -17.89 4.10 -4.29
CA LEU A 1 -18.60 5.23 -3.63
C LEU A 1 -17.61 6.16 -2.93
N LEU A 2 -16.68 5.65 -2.12
CA LEU A 2 -15.72 6.46 -1.35
C LEU A 2 -14.82 7.33 -2.24
N ARG A 3 -14.32 6.77 -3.35
CA ARG A 3 -13.49 7.47 -4.33
C ARG A 3 -14.23 8.66 -4.95
N TRP A 4 -15.47 8.47 -5.39
CA TRP A 4 -16.28 9.53 -5.98
C TRP A 4 -16.63 10.62 -4.96
N ALA A 5 -16.91 10.23 -3.70
CA ALA A 5 -17.10 11.19 -2.63
C ALA A 5 -15.85 12.06 -2.39
N GLY A 6 -14.65 11.48 -2.43
CA GLY A 6 -13.40 12.20 -2.33
C GLY A 6 -13.16 13.17 -3.49
N ILE A 7 -13.44 12.75 -4.73
CA ILE A 7 -13.33 13.60 -5.92
C ILE A 7 -14.30 14.78 -5.85
N VAL A 8 -15.56 14.52 -5.48
CA VAL A 8 -16.57 15.58 -5.31
C VAL A 8 -16.16 16.59 -4.25
N LEU A 9 -15.62 16.11 -3.13
CA LEU A 9 -15.13 16.97 -2.05
C LEU A 9 -13.95 17.85 -2.52
N LEU A 10 -12.97 17.26 -3.25
CA LEU A 10 -11.84 18.00 -3.79
C LEU A 10 -12.27 19.08 -4.80
N VAL A 11 -13.23 18.74 -5.68
CA VAL A 11 -13.80 19.71 -6.63
C VAL A 11 -14.54 20.80 -5.89
N ALA A 12 -15.36 20.48 -4.88
CA ALA A 12 -16.10 21.45 -4.10
C ALA A 12 -15.17 22.45 -3.37
N ILE A 13 -14.08 21.94 -2.79
CA ILE A 13 -13.06 22.78 -2.14
C ILE A 13 -12.34 23.65 -3.19
N GLY A 14 -11.93 23.07 -4.32
CA GLY A 14 -11.25 23.78 -5.41
C GLY A 14 -12.11 24.93 -5.98
N VAL A 15 -13.38 24.67 -6.23
CA VAL A 15 -14.36 25.68 -6.67
C VAL A 15 -14.58 26.74 -5.60
N GLY A 16 -14.68 26.34 -4.31
CA GLY A 16 -14.78 27.26 -3.18
C GLY A 16 -13.62 28.22 -3.08
N MET A 17 -12.40 27.78 -3.41
CA MET A 17 -11.21 28.64 -3.44
C MET A 17 -11.21 29.64 -4.61
N ILE A 18 -11.79 29.26 -5.75
CA ILE A 18 -11.87 30.10 -6.95
C ILE A 18 -13.01 31.11 -6.87
N VAL A 19 -14.17 30.70 -6.35
CA VAL A 19 -15.40 31.51 -6.35
C VAL A 19 -15.71 32.00 -4.93
N PRO A 20 -15.50 33.31 -4.63
CA PRO A 20 -15.68 33.84 -3.28
C PRO A 20 -17.11 33.69 -2.70
N ARG A 21 -18.14 33.65 -3.59
CA ARG A 21 -19.54 33.44 -3.17
C ARG A 21 -19.82 32.06 -2.59
N VAL A 22 -19.11 31.04 -3.06
CA VAL A 22 -19.23 29.68 -2.55
C VAL A 22 -18.60 29.56 -1.16
N GLU A 23 -17.50 30.29 -0.93
CA GLU A 23 -16.86 30.39 0.37
C GLU A 23 -17.83 30.99 1.43
N GLU A 24 -18.52 32.10 1.11
CA GLU A 24 -19.49 32.69 2.00
C GLU A 24 -20.66 31.76 2.38
N VAL A 25 -21.09 30.92 1.44
CA VAL A 25 -22.16 29.92 1.68
C VAL A 25 -21.67 28.78 2.54
N LEU A 26 -20.43 28.27 2.28
CA LEU A 26 -19.82 27.20 3.08
C LEU A 26 -19.44 27.68 4.49
N GLU A 27 -18.98 28.92 4.64
CA GLU A 27 -18.61 29.47 5.94
C GLU A 27 -19.82 29.81 6.84
N ARG A 28 -20.99 30.07 6.28
CA ARG A 28 -22.20 30.44 7.05
C ARG A 28 -22.53 29.46 8.20
N PRO A 29 -22.55 28.13 8.02
CA PRO A 29 -22.79 27.22 9.13
C PRO A 29 -21.66 27.21 10.16
N PHE A 30 -20.41 27.34 9.74
CA PHE A 30 -19.26 27.38 10.65
C PHE A 30 -19.17 28.67 11.43
N ARG A 31 -19.49 29.81 10.81
CA ARG A 31 -19.58 31.12 11.51
C ARG A 31 -20.69 31.13 12.55
N ARG A 32 -21.81 30.43 12.32
CA ARG A 32 -22.87 30.29 13.32
C ARG A 32 -22.42 29.45 14.51
N ILE A 33 -21.70 28.35 14.27
CA ILE A 33 -21.14 27.47 15.30
C ILE A 33 -20.04 28.23 16.09
N ALA A 34 -19.17 28.97 15.43
CA ALA A 34 -18.14 29.80 16.04
C ALA A 34 -18.74 30.95 16.88
N ALA A 35 -19.80 31.58 16.38
CA ALA A 35 -20.51 32.65 17.11
C ALA A 35 -21.24 32.14 18.37
N LEU A 36 -21.74 30.91 18.34
CA LEU A 36 -22.32 30.25 19.52
C LEU A 36 -21.23 29.90 20.56
N GLY A 37 -20.01 29.58 20.10
CA GLY A 37 -18.84 29.36 20.95
C GLY A 37 -18.26 30.64 21.58
N ALA A 38 -18.27 31.75 20.83
CA ALA A 38 -17.71 33.05 21.27
C ALA A 38 -18.54 33.74 22.34
N ARG A 39 -19.85 33.48 22.45
CA ARG A 39 -20.74 34.05 23.46
C ARG A 39 -20.55 33.48 24.88
N ARG A 40 -19.73 32.45 25.06
CA ARG A 40 -19.46 31.84 26.38
C ARG A 40 -18.03 32.08 26.88
N GLY A 41 -17.69 33.35 27.10
CA GLY A 41 -16.67 33.77 28.05
C GLY A 41 -15.20 33.44 27.75
N ALA A 42 -14.36 34.42 27.97
CA ALA A 42 -12.91 34.52 27.77
C ALA A 42 -12.01 33.48 28.51
N ALA A 43 -12.61 32.48 29.16
CA ALA A 43 -11.87 31.43 29.91
C ALA A 43 -11.59 30.14 29.12
N ARG A 44 -11.70 30.16 27.76
CA ARG A 44 -11.64 28.95 26.92
C ARG A 44 -10.69 29.01 25.73
N GLN A 45 -9.61 29.79 25.84
CA GLN A 45 -8.60 29.86 24.79
C GLN A 45 -7.93 28.49 24.54
N ASP A 46 -7.74 27.68 25.60
CA ASP A 46 -7.17 26.34 25.51
C ASP A 46 -8.09 25.31 24.79
N ARG A 47 -9.43 25.49 24.96
CA ARG A 47 -10.39 24.59 24.26
C ARG A 47 -10.50 24.87 22.76
N GLY A 48 -10.27 26.11 22.34
CA GLY A 48 -10.22 26.48 20.92
C GLY A 48 -9.02 25.88 20.21
N ALA A 49 -7.87 25.88 20.86
CA ALA A 49 -6.66 25.24 20.34
C ALA A 49 -6.80 23.70 20.24
N PHE A 50 -7.48 23.08 21.22
CA PHE A 50 -7.75 21.65 21.18
C PHE A 50 -8.69 21.24 20.03
N VAL A 51 -9.78 21.98 19.82
CA VAL A 51 -10.73 21.74 18.71
C VAL A 51 -10.05 21.96 17.35
N LEU A 52 -9.18 22.98 17.25
CA LEU A 52 -8.39 23.23 16.03
C LEU A 52 -7.39 22.11 15.79
N GLY A 53 -6.72 21.62 16.83
CA GLY A 53 -5.81 20.48 16.76
C GLY A 53 -6.53 19.19 16.37
N LEU A 54 -7.73 18.96 16.89
CA LEU A 54 -8.55 17.80 16.54
C LEU A 54 -9.02 17.86 15.08
N GLY A 55 -9.41 19.04 14.60
CA GLY A 55 -9.77 19.27 13.19
C GLY A 55 -8.60 19.07 12.24
N LEU A 56 -7.40 19.54 12.60
CA LEU A 56 -6.17 19.29 11.86
C LEU A 56 -5.80 17.80 11.88
N GLY A 57 -6.01 17.10 13.01
CA GLY A 57 -5.78 15.67 13.13
C GLY A 57 -6.67 14.85 12.18
N VAL A 58 -7.96 15.18 12.10
CA VAL A 58 -8.91 14.53 11.18
C VAL A 58 -8.54 14.76 9.72
N LEU A 59 -8.04 15.96 9.38
CA LEU A 59 -7.52 16.26 8.03
C LEU A 59 -6.24 15.52 7.71
N TYR A 60 -5.43 15.19 8.72
CA TYR A 60 -4.16 14.47 8.56
C TYR A 60 -4.34 12.94 8.40
N VAL A 61 -5.44 12.38 8.92
CA VAL A 61 -5.72 10.93 8.86
C VAL A 61 -5.64 10.34 7.44
N PRO A 62 -6.24 10.93 6.40
CA PRO A 62 -6.13 10.37 5.06
C PRO A 62 -4.70 10.40 4.47
N CYS A 63 -3.86 11.35 4.90
CA CYS A 63 -2.49 11.45 4.44
C CYS A 63 -1.53 10.51 5.19
N ALA A 64 -1.81 10.23 6.48
CA ALA A 64 -1.02 9.32 7.32
C ALA A 64 -1.59 7.89 7.35
N GLY A 65 -2.78 7.67 6.79
CA GLY A 65 -3.51 6.40 6.84
C GLY A 65 -2.68 5.18 6.42
N PRO A 66 -1.97 5.19 5.29
CA PRO A 66 -1.15 4.06 4.86
C PRO A 66 -0.04 3.71 5.86
N VAL A 67 0.61 4.72 6.44
CA VAL A 67 1.71 4.52 7.40
C VAL A 67 1.18 4.03 8.75
N LEU A 68 0.04 4.58 9.21
CA LEU A 68 -0.61 4.12 10.44
C LEU A 68 -1.14 2.69 10.29
N ALA A 69 -1.67 2.32 9.12
CA ALA A 69 -2.08 0.96 8.81
C ALA A 69 -0.89 -0.02 8.86
N ALA A 70 0.26 0.33 8.28
CA ALA A 70 1.47 -0.47 8.35
C ALA A 70 1.96 -0.67 9.79
N ILE A 71 1.94 0.39 10.62
CA ILE A 71 2.32 0.32 12.03
C ILE A 71 1.33 -0.55 12.83
N THR A 72 0.03 -0.44 12.56
CA THR A 72 -0.98 -1.26 13.27
C THR A 72 -0.90 -2.72 12.88
N VAL A 73 -0.61 -3.05 11.62
CA VAL A 73 -0.38 -4.42 11.16
C VAL A 73 0.89 -4.99 11.79
N ALA A 74 1.99 -4.24 11.77
CA ALA A 74 3.24 -4.66 12.43
C ALA A 74 3.06 -4.88 13.95
N GLY A 75 2.24 -4.05 14.60
CA GLY A 75 1.92 -4.19 16.03
C GLY A 75 0.96 -5.35 16.35
N ALA A 76 0.11 -5.75 15.39
CA ALA A 76 -0.86 -6.82 15.58
C ALA A 76 -0.29 -8.22 15.26
N THR A 77 0.73 -8.29 14.40
CA THR A 77 1.34 -9.55 13.94
C THR A 77 2.68 -9.87 14.61
N GLY A 78 3.30 -8.91 15.28
CA GLY A 78 4.61 -9.06 15.92
C GLY A 78 4.57 -8.95 17.44
N ASN A 79 5.51 -9.60 18.13
CA ASN A 79 5.83 -9.27 19.50
C ASN A 79 6.26 -7.80 19.56
N ILE A 80 5.63 -7.02 20.43
CA ILE A 80 6.02 -5.62 20.67
C ILE A 80 7.39 -5.62 21.33
N GLY A 81 8.43 -5.60 20.49
CA GLY A 81 9.83 -5.57 20.94
C GLY A 81 10.37 -4.13 20.99
N PRO A 82 11.56 -3.95 21.59
CA PRO A 82 12.24 -2.65 21.64
C PRO A 82 12.46 -2.02 20.25
N GLY A 83 12.61 -2.86 19.20
CA GLY A 83 12.76 -2.42 17.81
C GLY A 83 11.53 -1.71 17.26
N THR A 84 10.33 -2.22 17.54
CA THR A 84 9.05 -1.59 17.11
C THR A 84 8.87 -0.22 17.75
N VAL A 85 9.26 -0.10 19.03
CA VAL A 85 9.22 1.18 19.75
C VAL A 85 10.23 2.17 19.14
N ALA A 86 11.45 1.72 18.86
CA ALA A 86 12.50 2.55 18.25
C ALA A 86 12.10 3.06 16.85
N LEU A 87 11.50 2.21 16.01
CA LEU A 87 10.97 2.59 14.69
C LEU A 87 9.84 3.62 14.80
N THR A 88 8.91 3.41 15.72
CA THR A 88 7.78 4.34 15.92
C THR A 88 8.27 5.71 16.41
N VAL A 89 9.23 5.74 17.34
CA VAL A 89 9.83 6.99 17.84
C VAL A 89 10.63 7.69 16.74
N SER A 90 11.44 6.95 15.97
CA SER A 90 12.20 7.50 14.85
C SER A 90 11.30 8.10 13.78
N PHE A 91 10.20 7.44 13.46
CA PHE A 91 9.18 7.97 12.54
C PHE A 91 8.53 9.24 13.09
N ALA A 92 8.12 9.23 14.36
CA ALA A 92 7.50 10.40 15.00
C ALA A 92 8.43 11.61 15.02
N VAL A 93 9.71 11.40 15.34
CA VAL A 93 10.75 12.45 15.32
C VAL A 93 11.02 12.93 13.88
N GLY A 94 11.14 12.00 12.92
CA GLY A 94 11.33 12.31 11.51
C GLY A 94 10.19 13.14 10.91
N ALA A 95 8.95 12.88 11.31
CA ALA A 95 7.79 13.65 10.90
C ALA A 95 7.67 15.00 11.63
N ALA A 96 8.07 15.06 12.90
CA ALA A 96 7.98 16.28 13.71
C ALA A 96 9.00 17.34 13.30
N ILE A 97 10.22 16.97 12.90
CA ILE A 97 11.29 17.90 12.54
C ILE A 97 10.92 18.82 11.36
N PRO A 98 10.46 18.32 10.21
CA PRO A 98 10.04 19.17 9.10
C PRO A 98 8.88 20.10 9.48
N LEU A 99 7.89 19.58 10.22
CA LEU A 99 6.74 20.38 10.67
C LEU A 99 7.17 21.50 11.61
N LEU A 100 8.11 21.22 12.53
CA LEU A 100 8.66 22.21 13.43
C LEU A 100 9.46 23.29 12.66
N VAL A 101 10.26 22.88 11.68
CA VAL A 101 11.01 23.80 10.80
C VAL A 101 10.04 24.70 10.04
N PHE A 102 8.99 24.16 9.45
CA PHE A 102 7.96 24.93 8.76
C PHE A 102 7.19 25.86 9.71
N ALA A 103 6.87 25.41 10.93
CA ALA A 103 6.19 26.23 11.92
C ALA A 103 7.07 27.41 12.39
N LEU A 104 8.35 27.17 12.61
CA LEU A 104 9.32 28.22 13.00
C LEU A 104 9.68 29.14 11.83
N ALA A 105 9.89 28.58 10.64
CA ALA A 105 10.17 29.34 9.42
C ALA A 105 8.95 30.16 8.98
N GLY A 106 7.73 29.61 9.11
CA GLY A 106 6.49 30.27 8.73
C GLY A 106 6.29 31.60 9.43
N ARG A 107 6.73 31.73 10.67
CA ARG A 107 6.67 32.99 11.43
C ARG A 107 7.60 34.06 10.86
N ARG A 108 8.83 33.70 10.49
CA ARG A 108 9.80 34.62 9.84
C ARG A 108 9.45 34.95 8.38
N VAL A 109 8.88 33.97 7.68
CA VAL A 109 8.42 34.13 6.29
C VAL A 109 7.16 35.00 6.26
N ALA A 110 6.20 34.83 7.19
CA ALA A 110 5.00 35.65 7.27
C ALA A 110 5.31 37.14 7.53
N GLU A 111 6.36 37.45 8.30
CA GLU A 111 6.79 38.81 8.54
C GLU A 111 7.46 39.46 7.30
N ARG A 112 8.16 38.67 6.47
CA ARG A 112 8.79 39.16 5.23
C ARG A 112 7.84 39.23 4.03
N VAL A 113 6.72 38.54 4.09
CA VAL A 113 5.75 38.37 2.99
C VAL A 113 4.62 39.40 3.03
N ARG A 114 4.75 40.54 3.70
CA ARG A 114 3.81 41.63 3.51
C ARG A 114 3.63 42.10 2.04
N GLY A 115 4.63 41.88 1.19
CA GLY A 115 4.53 42.04 -0.27
C GLY A 115 3.66 40.98 -0.98
N PHE A 116 3.50 39.81 -0.36
CA PHE A 116 2.75 38.67 -0.92
C PHE A 116 1.23 38.81 -0.72
N GLN A 117 0.80 39.64 0.22
CA GLN A 117 -0.63 39.90 0.45
C GLN A 117 -1.33 40.58 -0.73
N ARG A 118 -0.59 41.22 -1.63
CA ARG A 118 -1.14 41.74 -2.90
C ARG A 118 -1.54 40.69 -3.90
N HIS A 119 -1.01 39.43 -3.79
CA HIS A 119 -1.24 38.35 -4.72
C HIS A 119 -2.06 37.19 -4.13
N THR A 120 -2.66 37.36 -2.95
CA THR A 120 -3.47 36.32 -2.27
C THR A 120 -4.58 35.75 -3.15
N ARG A 121 -5.23 36.60 -3.97
CA ARG A 121 -6.28 36.14 -4.89
C ARG A 121 -5.71 35.23 -5.97
N GLY A 122 -4.54 35.56 -6.53
CA GLY A 122 -3.86 34.76 -7.55
C GLY A 122 -3.44 33.39 -7.01
N ILE A 123 -2.92 33.36 -5.78
CA ILE A 123 -2.49 32.12 -5.11
C ILE A 123 -3.69 31.22 -4.79
N ARG A 124 -4.81 31.81 -4.33
CA ARG A 124 -6.05 31.07 -4.10
C ARG A 124 -6.59 30.46 -5.38
N VAL A 125 -6.65 31.23 -6.47
CA VAL A 125 -7.10 30.75 -7.78
C VAL A 125 -6.17 29.65 -8.28
N ALA A 126 -4.84 29.84 -8.21
CA ALA A 126 -3.86 28.84 -8.60
C ALA A 126 -4.02 27.54 -7.77
N GLY A 127 -4.18 27.65 -6.45
CA GLY A 127 -4.45 26.50 -5.57
C GLY A 127 -5.74 25.77 -5.94
N GLY A 128 -6.83 26.52 -6.19
CA GLY A 128 -8.10 25.95 -6.61
C GLY A 128 -8.03 25.24 -7.96
N VAL A 129 -7.30 25.79 -8.93
CA VAL A 129 -7.05 25.17 -10.26
C VAL A 129 -6.25 23.88 -10.09
N VAL A 130 -5.20 23.87 -9.28
CA VAL A 130 -4.41 22.66 -8.99
C VAL A 130 -5.26 21.57 -8.34
N MET A 131 -6.14 21.92 -7.40
CA MET A 131 -7.05 20.98 -6.75
C MET A 131 -8.05 20.36 -7.75
N ILE A 132 -8.60 21.16 -8.66
CA ILE A 132 -9.52 20.68 -9.70
C ILE A 132 -8.77 19.80 -10.69
N ALA A 133 -7.55 20.21 -11.11
CA ALA A 133 -6.71 19.41 -11.99
C ALA A 133 -6.35 18.06 -11.36
N LEU A 134 -6.02 18.04 -10.08
CA LEU A 134 -5.76 16.81 -9.32
C LEU A 134 -7.00 15.92 -9.22
N ALA A 135 -8.17 16.51 -8.95
CA ALA A 135 -9.44 15.78 -8.95
C ALA A 135 -9.75 15.15 -10.31
N GLY A 136 -9.50 15.89 -11.41
CA GLY A 136 -9.61 15.38 -12.78
C GLY A 136 -8.62 14.25 -13.06
N ALA A 137 -7.37 14.41 -12.66
CA ALA A 137 -6.35 13.38 -12.78
C ALA A 137 -6.74 12.08 -12.03
N LEU A 138 -7.27 12.23 -10.82
CA LEU A 138 -7.79 11.09 -10.02
C LEU A 138 -9.00 10.43 -10.68
N ALA A 139 -9.92 11.22 -11.27
CA ALA A 139 -11.08 10.68 -11.98
C ALA A 139 -10.67 9.84 -13.20
N LEU A 140 -9.62 10.29 -13.91
CA LEU A 140 -9.07 9.63 -15.10
C LEU A 140 -8.05 8.52 -14.78
N ASN A 141 -7.79 8.20 -13.52
CA ASN A 141 -6.73 7.26 -13.09
C ASN A 141 -5.30 7.63 -13.59
N LEU A 142 -5.08 8.89 -13.96
CA LEU A 142 -3.77 9.35 -14.44
C LEU A 142 -2.62 9.07 -13.46
N PRO A 143 -2.78 9.27 -12.12
CA PRO A 143 -1.70 8.97 -11.18
C PRO A 143 -1.28 7.51 -11.21
N ALA A 144 -2.22 6.57 -11.29
CA ALA A 144 -1.94 5.14 -11.37
C ALA A 144 -1.25 4.77 -12.71
N ALA A 145 -1.67 5.39 -13.82
CA ALA A 145 -1.01 5.21 -15.11
C ALA A 145 0.41 5.77 -15.11
N LEU A 146 0.61 6.96 -14.52
CA LEU A 146 1.93 7.59 -14.39
C LEU A 146 2.85 6.79 -13.47
N GLN A 147 2.36 6.32 -12.33
CA GLN A 147 3.15 5.48 -11.41
C GLN A 147 3.58 4.16 -12.06
N ARG A 148 2.73 3.57 -12.89
CA ARG A 148 3.09 2.37 -13.67
C ARG A 148 4.15 2.64 -14.74
N ALA A 149 4.19 3.85 -15.27
CA ALA A 149 5.15 4.25 -16.30
C ALA A 149 6.50 4.72 -15.74
N LEU A 150 6.57 5.07 -14.44
CA LEU A 150 7.82 5.48 -13.81
C LEU A 150 8.62 4.22 -13.39
N PRO A 151 9.91 4.14 -13.75
CA PRO A 151 10.77 3.04 -13.29
C PRO A 151 10.92 3.09 -11.76
N ASP A 152 11.12 1.92 -11.16
CA ASP A 152 11.36 1.79 -9.72
C ASP A 152 12.77 2.30 -9.38
N TYR A 153 12.86 3.55 -8.94
CA TYR A 153 14.12 4.18 -8.49
C TYR A 153 14.47 3.81 -7.04
N THR A 154 13.55 3.17 -6.33
CA THR A 154 13.76 2.76 -4.92
C THR A 154 14.20 1.31 -4.79
N GLY A 155 13.97 0.48 -5.80
CA GLY A 155 14.28 -0.96 -5.78
C GLY A 155 15.75 -1.24 -5.49
N ALA A 156 16.67 -0.50 -6.08
CA ALA A 156 18.11 -0.65 -5.82
C ALA A 156 18.50 -0.32 -4.37
N LEU A 157 17.82 0.64 -3.73
CA LEU A 157 18.04 0.97 -2.32
C LEU A 157 17.43 -0.11 -1.41
N GLN A 158 16.24 -0.56 -1.75
CA GLN A 158 15.50 -1.61 -1.03
C GLN A 158 16.29 -2.93 -1.06
N GLN A 159 16.82 -3.29 -2.23
CA GLN A 159 17.66 -4.48 -2.40
C GLN A 159 18.93 -4.43 -1.53
N ARG A 160 19.62 -3.29 -1.43
CA ARG A 160 20.78 -3.11 -0.55
C ARG A 160 20.46 -3.23 0.94
N VAL A 161 19.26 -2.83 1.34
CA VAL A 161 18.78 -2.96 2.72
C VAL A 161 18.43 -4.43 3.01
N ASP A 162 17.81 -5.10 2.05
CA ASP A 162 17.41 -6.50 2.17
C ASP A 162 18.61 -7.48 2.15
N GLU A 163 19.69 -7.11 1.45
CA GLU A 163 20.96 -7.88 1.41
C GLU A 163 21.80 -7.72 2.68
N ASN A 164 21.46 -6.78 3.55
CA ASN A 164 22.21 -6.55 4.78
C ASN A 164 21.76 -7.49 5.90
N ASP A 165 22.52 -8.54 6.16
CA ASP A 165 22.22 -9.57 7.16
C ASP A 165 21.97 -9.01 8.55
N ALA A 166 22.69 -7.95 8.96
CA ALA A 166 22.51 -7.30 10.25
C ALA A 166 21.13 -6.61 10.35
N VAL A 167 20.62 -6.06 9.24
CA VAL A 167 19.28 -5.46 9.19
C VAL A 167 18.21 -6.56 9.21
N ARG A 168 18.45 -7.66 8.51
CA ARG A 168 17.53 -8.82 8.48
C ARG A 168 17.39 -9.44 9.86
N GLU A 169 18.50 -9.62 10.58
CA GLU A 169 18.52 -10.18 11.93
C GLU A 169 17.93 -9.21 12.96
N ALA A 170 18.28 -7.92 12.90
CA ALA A 170 17.80 -6.90 13.83
C ALA A 170 16.27 -6.63 13.72
N LEU A 171 15.70 -6.80 12.53
CA LEU A 171 14.28 -6.58 12.28
C LEU A 171 13.42 -7.83 12.43
N ASP A 172 14.03 -9.01 12.68
CA ASP A 172 13.34 -10.32 12.75
C ASP A 172 12.32 -10.51 11.60
N LEU A 173 12.74 -10.09 10.40
CA LEU A 173 11.89 -10.04 9.21
C LEU A 173 11.64 -11.43 8.60
N GLY A 174 11.85 -12.51 9.36
CA GLY A 174 11.86 -13.88 8.85
C GLY A 174 10.58 -14.69 9.00
N GLY A 175 9.63 -14.22 9.77
CA GLY A 175 8.51 -15.06 10.18
C GLY A 175 8.98 -16.31 10.95
N LEU A 176 8.04 -17.14 11.42
CA LEU A 176 8.36 -18.38 12.13
C LEU A 176 9.10 -19.35 11.19
N VAL A 177 10.34 -19.70 11.54
CA VAL A 177 11.08 -20.78 10.88
C VAL A 177 10.54 -22.10 11.40
N THR A 178 10.06 -22.93 10.50
CA THR A 178 9.56 -24.28 10.77
C THR A 178 10.43 -25.29 10.02
N ASP A 179 10.29 -26.58 10.35
CA ASP A 179 10.99 -27.65 9.63
C ASP A 179 10.63 -27.64 8.13
N GLU A 180 9.43 -27.21 7.80
CA GLU A 180 8.87 -27.19 6.46
C GLU A 180 9.40 -26.05 5.58
N ASN A 181 9.79 -24.91 6.18
CA ASN A 181 10.15 -23.72 5.43
C ASN A 181 11.60 -23.25 5.66
N ARG A 182 12.38 -23.97 6.46
CA ARG A 182 13.77 -23.59 6.77
C ARG A 182 14.65 -23.54 5.54
N GLU A 183 14.43 -24.45 4.61
CA GLU A 183 15.25 -24.61 3.41
C GLU A 183 15.01 -23.51 2.37
N LEU A 184 13.91 -22.75 2.46
CA LEU A 184 13.68 -21.56 1.63
C LEU A 184 14.78 -20.50 1.81
N SER A 185 15.52 -20.52 2.93
CA SER A 185 16.67 -19.65 3.16
C SER A 185 17.93 -20.07 2.38
N ASN A 186 17.95 -21.23 1.77
CA ASN A 186 19.06 -21.69 0.93
C ASN A 186 19.14 -20.94 -0.40
N CYS A 187 18.07 -20.24 -0.78
CA CYS A 187 18.00 -19.53 -2.04
C CYS A 187 18.17 -18.02 -1.88
N SER A 188 18.84 -17.47 -2.87
CA SER A 188 19.09 -16.04 -3.00
C SER A 188 17.91 -15.35 -3.73
N ASN A 189 17.60 -14.11 -3.33
CA ASN A 189 16.60 -13.33 -4.04
C ASN A 189 17.06 -12.99 -5.46
N GLY A 190 16.32 -13.48 -6.45
CA GLY A 190 16.57 -13.18 -7.86
C GLY A 190 17.86 -13.80 -8.40
N ALA A 191 18.26 -14.97 -7.91
CA ALA A 191 19.43 -15.69 -8.38
C ALA A 191 19.40 -15.87 -9.92
N PRO A 192 20.53 -15.74 -10.63
CA PRO A 192 20.57 -15.90 -12.09
C PRO A 192 20.44 -17.35 -12.55
N VAL A 193 20.48 -18.30 -11.62
CA VAL A 193 20.37 -19.73 -11.86
C VAL A 193 19.28 -20.34 -10.99
N LEU A 194 18.79 -21.51 -11.38
CA LEU A 194 17.88 -22.27 -10.54
C LEU A 194 18.64 -22.89 -9.36
N GLU A 195 18.13 -22.70 -8.17
CA GLU A 195 18.69 -23.19 -6.91
C GLU A 195 17.83 -24.34 -6.36
N ASP A 196 18.22 -24.93 -5.25
CA ASP A 196 17.42 -25.89 -4.49
C ASP A 196 17.05 -25.24 -3.15
N CYS A 197 15.81 -24.80 -3.07
CA CYS A 197 15.26 -24.09 -1.91
C CYS A 197 14.39 -25.01 -1.03
N GLY A 198 14.48 -26.32 -1.23
CA GLY A 198 13.68 -27.29 -0.51
C GLY A 198 12.26 -27.45 -1.05
N THR A 199 11.49 -28.28 -0.38
CA THR A 199 10.09 -28.56 -0.75
C THR A 199 9.20 -27.35 -0.57
N ALA A 200 8.37 -27.04 -1.56
CA ALA A 200 7.40 -25.96 -1.48
C ALA A 200 6.36 -26.26 -0.38
N PRO A 201 6.16 -25.32 0.57
CA PRO A 201 5.08 -25.45 1.55
C PRO A 201 3.71 -25.50 0.87
N GLU A 202 2.80 -26.33 1.38
CA GLU A 202 1.43 -26.42 0.87
C GLU A 202 0.63 -25.13 1.08
N LEU A 203 -0.36 -24.91 0.19
CA LEU A 203 -1.28 -23.80 0.24
C LEU A 203 -2.28 -24.01 1.39
N ARG A 204 -2.33 -23.09 2.36
CA ARG A 204 -3.10 -23.24 3.60
C ARG A 204 -3.96 -22.04 3.89
N GLY A 205 -5.09 -22.28 4.58
CA GLY A 205 -5.96 -21.21 5.06
C GLY A 205 -6.59 -20.38 3.95
N ILE A 206 -6.74 -20.96 2.77
CA ILE A 206 -7.27 -20.30 1.58
C ILE A 206 -8.79 -20.41 1.58
N ASP A 207 -9.45 -19.27 1.55
CA ASP A 207 -10.90 -19.18 1.37
C ASP A 207 -11.27 -17.73 0.97
N PRO A 208 -11.96 -17.53 -0.19
CA PRO A 208 -12.27 -18.51 -1.23
C PRO A 208 -11.15 -18.69 -2.27
N TRP A 209 -11.35 -19.65 -3.17
CA TRP A 209 -10.65 -19.77 -4.44
C TRP A 209 -11.43 -19.06 -5.55
N LEU A 210 -10.72 -18.35 -6.43
CA LEU A 210 -11.26 -17.65 -7.59
C LEU A 210 -10.61 -18.21 -8.86
N ASN A 211 -11.29 -18.09 -9.99
CA ASN A 211 -10.82 -18.57 -11.30
C ASN A 211 -10.52 -20.08 -11.35
N THR A 212 -11.02 -20.85 -10.38
CA THR A 212 -11.00 -22.32 -10.42
C THR A 212 -12.38 -22.85 -10.78
N PRO A 213 -12.49 -23.99 -11.49
CA PRO A 213 -13.78 -24.61 -11.76
C PRO A 213 -14.56 -24.87 -10.46
N GLY A 214 -15.77 -24.33 -10.37
CA GLY A 214 -16.61 -24.51 -9.18
C GLY A 214 -16.08 -23.89 -7.87
N GLY A 215 -14.98 -23.14 -7.91
CA GLY A 215 -14.31 -22.64 -6.69
C GLY A 215 -13.50 -23.72 -5.96
N GLU A 216 -13.14 -24.80 -6.67
CA GLU A 216 -12.38 -25.91 -6.07
C GLU A 216 -10.98 -25.47 -5.64
N ALA A 217 -10.54 -25.99 -4.49
CA ALA A 217 -9.22 -25.72 -3.95
C ALA A 217 -8.14 -26.49 -4.75
N LEU A 218 -7.05 -25.81 -5.07
CA LEU A 218 -5.86 -26.43 -5.61
C LEU A 218 -4.88 -26.77 -4.49
N THR A 219 -4.13 -27.87 -4.68
CA THR A 219 -3.01 -28.25 -3.82
C THR A 219 -1.75 -28.39 -4.66
N LEU A 220 -0.58 -28.13 -4.08
CA LEU A 220 0.67 -28.32 -4.78
C LEU A 220 0.90 -29.82 -5.10
N GLU A 221 0.41 -30.70 -4.23
CA GLU A 221 0.42 -32.14 -4.49
C GLU A 221 -0.37 -32.49 -5.75
N GLY A 222 -1.56 -31.91 -5.95
CA GLY A 222 -2.40 -32.10 -7.15
C GLY A 222 -1.82 -31.47 -8.41
N LEU A 223 -0.87 -30.55 -8.28
CA LEU A 223 -0.17 -29.89 -9.38
C LEU A 223 1.19 -30.54 -9.72
N ARG A 224 1.56 -31.66 -9.06
CA ARG A 224 2.78 -32.40 -9.39
C ARG A 224 2.83 -32.75 -10.87
N GLY A 225 4.02 -32.70 -11.43
CA GLY A 225 4.26 -32.88 -12.86
C GLY A 225 4.20 -31.58 -13.67
N LYS A 226 3.65 -30.49 -13.11
CA LYS A 226 3.68 -29.16 -13.71
C LYS A 226 4.73 -28.27 -13.03
N VAL A 227 5.22 -27.27 -13.77
CA VAL A 227 5.94 -26.16 -13.16
C VAL A 227 4.91 -25.17 -12.61
N VAL A 228 5.04 -24.78 -11.35
CA VAL A 228 4.09 -23.89 -10.66
C VAL A 228 4.79 -22.61 -10.25
N LEU A 229 4.18 -21.46 -10.59
CA LEU A 229 4.56 -20.16 -10.06
C LEU A 229 3.59 -19.78 -8.95
N VAL A 230 4.04 -19.74 -7.72
CA VAL A 230 3.30 -19.19 -6.59
C VAL A 230 3.62 -17.70 -6.51
N ASP A 231 2.64 -16.85 -6.81
CA ASP A 231 2.78 -15.40 -6.92
C ASP A 231 1.98 -14.72 -5.82
N PHE A 232 2.68 -14.16 -4.81
CA PHE A 232 2.06 -13.40 -3.74
C PHE A 232 1.79 -11.97 -4.20
N TRP A 233 0.54 -11.57 -4.19
CA TRP A 233 0.12 -10.28 -4.70
C TRP A 233 -1.06 -9.69 -3.93
N THR A 234 -1.31 -8.41 -4.16
CA THR A 234 -2.56 -7.76 -3.81
C THR A 234 -2.93 -6.72 -4.86
N TYR A 235 -4.22 -6.51 -5.07
CA TYR A 235 -4.70 -5.71 -6.21
C TYR A 235 -4.42 -4.21 -6.09
N SER A 236 -4.21 -3.67 -4.89
CA SER A 236 -3.94 -2.24 -4.69
C SER A 236 -2.44 -1.90 -4.64
N CYS A 237 -1.57 -2.90 -4.50
CA CYS A 237 -0.12 -2.70 -4.49
C CYS A 237 0.38 -2.31 -5.89
N ILE A 238 1.05 -1.15 -5.99
CA ILE A 238 1.53 -0.62 -7.28
C ILE A 238 2.58 -1.54 -7.93
N ASN A 239 3.47 -2.14 -7.14
CA ASN A 239 4.50 -3.04 -7.64
C ASN A 239 3.86 -4.33 -8.19
N CYS A 240 2.80 -4.84 -7.53
CA CYS A 240 2.02 -5.97 -8.06
C CYS A 240 1.34 -5.60 -9.38
N GLN A 241 0.73 -4.40 -9.47
CA GLN A 241 0.08 -3.94 -10.71
C GLN A 241 1.06 -3.83 -11.89
N ARG A 242 2.35 -3.62 -11.62
CA ARG A 242 3.43 -3.60 -12.64
C ARG A 242 3.88 -5.01 -12.99
N ALA A 243 3.97 -5.93 -12.03
CA ALA A 243 4.40 -7.31 -12.24
C ALA A 243 3.34 -8.17 -12.93
N ILE A 244 2.06 -8.02 -12.57
CA ILE A 244 0.95 -8.86 -13.06
C ILE A 244 0.87 -8.96 -14.59
N PRO A 245 1.07 -7.93 -15.42
CA PRO A 245 1.08 -8.09 -16.87
C PRO A 245 2.11 -9.10 -17.38
N HIS A 246 3.26 -9.21 -16.71
CA HIS A 246 4.28 -10.20 -17.04
C HIS A 246 3.84 -11.61 -16.62
N VAL A 247 3.25 -11.75 -15.43
CA VAL A 247 2.70 -13.01 -14.93
C VAL A 247 1.58 -13.51 -15.84
N ASN A 248 0.65 -12.62 -16.23
CA ASN A 248 -0.40 -12.95 -17.21
C ASN A 248 0.19 -13.46 -18.53
N ALA A 249 1.22 -12.77 -19.05
CA ALA A 249 1.87 -13.16 -20.29
C ALA A 249 2.59 -14.51 -20.18
N TRP A 250 3.20 -14.81 -19.04
CA TRP A 250 3.79 -16.13 -18.80
C TRP A 250 2.72 -17.21 -18.72
N TYR A 251 1.64 -16.97 -18.00
CA TYR A 251 0.52 -17.91 -17.91
C TYR A 251 -0.08 -18.22 -19.29
N ASP A 252 -0.40 -17.19 -20.07
CA ASP A 252 -0.97 -17.35 -21.42
C ASP A 252 -0.02 -18.09 -22.37
N ARG A 253 1.29 -17.87 -22.21
CA ARG A 253 2.30 -18.46 -23.10
C ARG A 253 2.64 -19.92 -22.76
N TYR A 254 2.69 -20.27 -21.47
CA TYR A 254 3.32 -21.51 -21.02
C TYR A 254 2.36 -22.52 -20.42
N ARG A 255 1.12 -22.18 -20.09
CA ARG A 255 0.16 -23.10 -19.45
C ARG A 255 -0.05 -24.42 -20.20
N ASP A 256 0.04 -24.38 -21.53
CA ASP A 256 -0.20 -25.54 -22.40
C ASP A 256 1.11 -26.11 -23.00
N VAL A 257 2.27 -25.69 -22.51
CA VAL A 257 3.58 -26.10 -23.02
C VAL A 257 4.15 -27.24 -22.18
N GLY A 258 4.60 -28.33 -22.84
CA GLY A 258 5.23 -29.49 -22.20
C GLY A 258 4.30 -30.20 -21.21
N ALA A 259 4.77 -30.37 -19.96
CA ALA A 259 3.97 -30.95 -18.87
C ALA A 259 2.97 -29.96 -18.27
N GLY A 260 3.01 -28.70 -18.71
CA GLY A 260 2.17 -27.62 -18.27
C GLY A 260 2.85 -26.69 -17.26
N PHE A 261 2.38 -25.45 -17.28
CA PHE A 261 2.76 -24.40 -16.34
C PHE A 261 1.50 -23.89 -15.66
N GLU A 262 1.53 -23.76 -14.36
CA GLU A 262 0.42 -23.20 -13.60
C GLU A 262 0.87 -21.98 -12.82
N VAL A 263 -0.02 -20.99 -12.68
CA VAL A 263 0.17 -19.87 -11.78
C VAL A 263 -0.87 -19.94 -10.69
N VAL A 264 -0.45 -19.87 -9.44
CA VAL A 264 -1.32 -19.71 -8.29
C VAL A 264 -1.06 -18.34 -7.69
N GLY A 265 -1.95 -17.40 -7.95
CA GLY A 265 -1.88 -16.07 -7.37
C GLY A 265 -2.41 -16.06 -5.94
N VAL A 266 -1.53 -16.01 -4.96
CA VAL A 266 -1.89 -15.94 -3.55
C VAL A 266 -2.15 -14.47 -3.19
N HIS A 267 -3.44 -14.12 -3.13
CA HIS A 267 -3.86 -12.78 -2.74
C HIS A 267 -3.85 -12.65 -1.22
N THR A 268 -2.85 -11.99 -0.68
CA THR A 268 -2.72 -11.70 0.76
C THR A 268 -2.94 -10.21 1.00
N PRO A 269 -3.89 -9.80 1.86
CA PRO A 269 -4.26 -8.40 2.00
C PRO A 269 -3.19 -7.57 2.71
N GLU A 270 -2.81 -6.44 2.14
CA GLU A 270 -2.01 -5.41 2.80
C GLU A 270 -2.90 -4.50 3.66
N PHE A 271 -4.11 -4.22 3.16
CA PHE A 271 -5.08 -3.34 3.81
C PHE A 271 -6.40 -4.05 4.12
N ALA A 272 -7.15 -3.54 5.10
CA ALA A 272 -8.41 -4.14 5.53
C ALA A 272 -9.46 -4.26 4.40
N PHE A 273 -9.51 -3.31 3.45
CA PHE A 273 -10.45 -3.35 2.33
C PHE A 273 -10.13 -4.44 1.29
N GLU A 274 -8.91 -4.99 1.31
CA GLU A 274 -8.48 -6.07 0.43
C GLU A 274 -8.93 -7.46 0.91
N ARG A 275 -9.43 -7.56 2.14
CA ARG A 275 -10.03 -8.80 2.67
C ARG A 275 -11.39 -9.13 2.04
N GLU A 276 -12.06 -8.12 1.49
CA GLU A 276 -13.38 -8.28 0.89
C GLU A 276 -13.28 -8.97 -0.48
N THR A 277 -13.77 -10.19 -0.60
CA THR A 277 -13.69 -11.02 -1.81
C THR A 277 -14.22 -10.28 -3.05
N ARG A 278 -15.32 -9.51 -2.93
CA ARG A 278 -15.84 -8.71 -4.04
C ARG A 278 -14.82 -7.69 -4.60
N ASN A 279 -13.97 -7.14 -3.74
CA ASN A 279 -12.94 -6.19 -4.14
C ASN A 279 -11.77 -6.93 -4.82
N VAL A 280 -11.43 -8.13 -4.32
CA VAL A 280 -10.40 -9.00 -4.94
C VAL A 280 -10.85 -9.43 -6.34
N VAL A 281 -12.11 -9.88 -6.50
CA VAL A 281 -12.69 -10.23 -7.81
C VAL A 281 -12.63 -9.04 -8.77
N ALA A 282 -13.04 -7.86 -8.31
CA ALA A 282 -13.00 -6.65 -9.14
C ALA A 282 -11.57 -6.27 -9.53
N GLY A 283 -10.62 -6.32 -8.57
CA GLY A 283 -9.23 -6.02 -8.81
C GLY A 283 -8.55 -7.02 -9.75
N ALA A 284 -8.79 -8.32 -9.57
CA ALA A 284 -8.28 -9.37 -10.45
C ALA A 284 -8.77 -9.16 -11.90
N ARG A 285 -10.07 -8.89 -12.07
CA ARG A 285 -10.64 -8.59 -13.40
C ARG A 285 -10.01 -7.34 -14.02
N ASP A 286 -9.88 -6.26 -13.26
CA ASP A 286 -9.36 -4.99 -13.76
C ASP A 286 -7.86 -5.10 -14.14
N LEU A 287 -7.13 -6.06 -13.55
CA LEU A 287 -5.74 -6.40 -13.85
C LEU A 287 -5.58 -7.53 -14.88
N GLY A 288 -6.68 -8.08 -15.39
CA GLY A 288 -6.65 -9.15 -16.39
C GLY A 288 -6.16 -10.50 -15.86
N VAL A 289 -6.27 -10.74 -14.56
CA VAL A 289 -5.87 -12.00 -13.92
C VAL A 289 -6.87 -13.09 -14.27
N THR A 290 -6.40 -14.14 -14.98
CA THR A 290 -7.21 -15.29 -15.41
C THR A 290 -6.80 -16.61 -14.79
N TYR A 291 -5.60 -16.67 -14.22
CA TYR A 291 -5.09 -17.83 -13.48
C TYR A 291 -5.79 -18.00 -12.12
N PRO A 292 -5.72 -19.18 -11.50
CA PRO A 292 -6.24 -19.45 -10.17
C PRO A 292 -5.77 -18.43 -9.11
N VAL A 293 -6.70 -17.93 -8.31
CA VAL A 293 -6.40 -17.01 -7.21
C VAL A 293 -6.87 -17.60 -5.89
N ALA A 294 -5.92 -17.71 -4.97
CA ALA A 294 -6.08 -18.17 -3.61
C ALA A 294 -6.17 -16.98 -2.65
N GLN A 295 -7.29 -16.71 -2.00
CA GLN A 295 -7.41 -15.61 -1.06
C GLN A 295 -6.92 -16.02 0.34
N ASP A 296 -5.74 -15.54 0.73
CA ASP A 296 -5.07 -15.83 2.01
C ASP A 296 -5.31 -14.71 3.05
N ASN A 297 -6.56 -14.55 3.47
CA ASN A 297 -6.92 -13.55 4.47
C ASN A 297 -6.36 -13.82 5.88
N ALA A 298 -5.97 -15.07 6.15
CA ALA A 298 -5.40 -15.50 7.42
C ALA A 298 -3.87 -15.43 7.45
N TYR A 299 -3.23 -15.09 6.32
CA TYR A 299 -1.77 -15.11 6.17
C TYR A 299 -1.13 -16.48 6.43
N ALA A 300 -1.89 -17.56 6.27
CA ALA A 300 -1.41 -18.89 6.59
C ALA A 300 -0.39 -19.39 5.53
N THR A 301 -0.70 -19.21 4.24
CA THR A 301 0.22 -19.50 3.15
C THR A 301 1.37 -18.50 3.12
N TRP A 302 1.09 -17.23 3.33
CA TRP A 302 2.11 -16.18 3.47
C TRP A 302 3.18 -16.54 4.50
N THR A 303 2.74 -16.97 5.68
CA THR A 303 3.64 -17.37 6.78
C THR A 303 4.40 -18.65 6.46
N ALA A 304 3.74 -19.64 5.84
CA ALA A 304 4.37 -20.89 5.42
C ALA A 304 5.54 -20.66 4.46
N TYR A 305 5.38 -19.72 3.53
CA TYR A 305 6.44 -19.32 2.59
C TYR A 305 7.44 -18.32 3.18
N ARG A 306 7.32 -17.93 4.44
CA ARG A 306 8.12 -16.87 5.07
C ARG A 306 8.12 -15.59 4.25
N ASN A 307 7.00 -15.32 3.56
CA ASN A 307 6.91 -14.18 2.67
C ASN A 307 6.88 -12.85 3.46
N ARG A 308 7.35 -11.77 2.82
CA ARG A 308 7.54 -10.46 3.47
C ARG A 308 7.10 -9.30 2.60
N TYR A 309 7.03 -9.52 1.28
CA TYR A 309 6.90 -8.48 0.29
C TYR A 309 5.78 -8.76 -0.70
N TRP A 310 5.25 -7.72 -1.28
CA TRP A 310 4.40 -7.76 -2.44
C TRP A 310 5.07 -6.99 -3.60
N PRO A 311 5.17 -7.58 -4.81
CA PRO A 311 4.95 -9.00 -5.10
C PRO A 311 6.09 -9.88 -4.62
N ALA A 312 5.84 -11.17 -4.49
CA ALA A 312 6.87 -12.18 -4.27
C ALA A 312 6.53 -13.44 -5.06
N GLN A 313 7.51 -14.02 -5.70
CA GLN A 313 7.36 -15.12 -6.63
C GLN A 313 8.24 -16.29 -6.22
N TYR A 314 7.64 -17.47 -6.22
CA TYR A 314 8.31 -18.73 -5.92
C TYR A 314 8.06 -19.69 -7.08
N LEU A 315 9.12 -20.04 -7.81
CA LEU A 315 9.03 -20.99 -8.89
C LEU A 315 9.25 -22.40 -8.34
N VAL A 316 8.25 -23.25 -8.52
CA VAL A 316 8.23 -24.64 -8.06
C VAL A 316 8.35 -25.55 -9.27
N ASP A 317 9.24 -26.52 -9.23
CA ASP A 317 9.39 -27.51 -10.29
C ASP A 317 8.32 -28.62 -10.24
N ALA A 318 8.36 -29.52 -11.21
CA ALA A 318 7.42 -30.63 -11.34
C ALA A 318 7.43 -31.60 -10.15
N ASP A 319 8.55 -31.69 -9.45
CA ASP A 319 8.72 -32.53 -8.25
C ASP A 319 8.31 -31.78 -6.96
N GLY A 320 7.94 -30.50 -7.08
CA GLY A 320 7.48 -29.63 -5.99
C GLY A 320 8.60 -29.03 -5.15
N THR A 321 9.79 -28.93 -5.73
CA THR A 321 10.92 -28.22 -5.12
C THR A 321 10.89 -26.76 -5.55
N VAL A 322 11.05 -25.82 -4.63
CA VAL A 322 11.22 -24.40 -4.94
C VAL A 322 12.61 -24.23 -5.58
N ARG A 323 12.64 -23.67 -6.80
CA ARG A 323 13.86 -23.55 -7.60
C ARG A 323 14.35 -22.12 -7.76
N HIS A 324 13.46 -21.14 -7.50
CA HIS A 324 13.79 -19.73 -7.61
C HIS A 324 12.84 -18.91 -6.74
N ILE A 325 13.39 -17.90 -6.10
CA ILE A 325 12.64 -16.96 -5.27
C ILE A 325 12.95 -15.55 -5.75
N ARG A 326 11.90 -14.73 -5.93
CA ARG A 326 12.05 -13.33 -6.28
C ARG A 326 11.12 -12.45 -5.46
N PHE A 327 11.67 -11.43 -4.85
CA PHE A 327 10.94 -10.39 -4.15
C PHE A 327 10.96 -9.09 -4.94
N GLY A 328 9.82 -8.40 -4.95
CA GLY A 328 9.63 -7.14 -5.65
C GLY A 328 9.30 -7.29 -7.13
N GLU A 329 9.06 -6.14 -7.80
CA GLU A 329 8.88 -6.11 -9.25
C GLU A 329 10.23 -6.36 -9.92
N GLY A 330 10.42 -7.53 -10.46
CA GLY A 330 11.68 -7.89 -11.08
C GLY A 330 11.93 -7.18 -12.40
N GLY A 331 13.19 -6.80 -12.66
CA GLY A 331 13.69 -6.37 -13.97
C GLY A 331 14.05 -7.57 -14.84
#